data_dd9a8a37a55b8ef878d8965eaa060db2
#
_entry.id   dd9a8a37a55b8ef878d8965eaa060db2
#
_cell.length_a   1.000
_cell.length_b   1.000
_cell.length_c   1.000
_cell.angle_alpha   90.00
_cell.angle_beta   90.00
_cell.angle_gamma   90.00
#
_symmetry.space_group_name_H-M   'P 1'
#
loop_
_entity.id
_entity.type
_entity.pdbx_description
1 polymer ?
#
loop_
_entity_poly.entity_id
_entity_poly.type
_entity_poly.pdbx_seq_one_letter_code
_entity_poly.pdbx_strand_id
1 'polypeptide(L)'
;MLALLLGSCESTYYDAMEQIGIHKRDILIDRIVDAQEAQQDGQVQFKNALEQFRSVVNFDGGELETIYDRLNGEYEDSVSAAEEIRDRIDAVESVADALFDEWTTKLGQYWSANLRRESERQLKNTKSRYTRLLTAMRRAERSIEPVLATCMTTSCT
;
A
#
# COMPACT_ATOMS: atom_id res chain seq x y z
N MET A 1 16.83 -5.48 27.27
CA MET A 1 16.90 -6.71 26.49
C MET A 1 15.50 -7.24 26.30
N LEU A 2 14.68 -6.56 25.46
CA LEU A 2 13.27 -6.94 25.20
C LEU A 2 12.83 -6.35 23.84
N ALA A 3 13.30 -6.93 22.74
CA ALA A 3 12.96 -6.48 21.39
C ALA A 3 13.05 -7.63 20.37
N LEU A 4 12.32 -8.76 20.60
CA LEU A 4 12.34 -9.90 19.68
C LEU A 4 11.03 -10.70 19.64
N LEU A 5 9.85 -10.05 19.72
CA LEU A 5 8.56 -10.78 19.67
C LEU A 5 7.55 -10.21 18.64
N LEU A 6 7.93 -9.35 17.71
CA LEU A 6 7.00 -8.80 16.72
C LEU A 6 6.91 -9.60 15.39
N GLY A 7 7.84 -10.51 15.13
CA GLY A 7 7.84 -11.31 13.89
C GLY A 7 6.95 -12.55 13.90
N SER A 8 6.39 -12.94 15.06
CA SER A 8 5.66 -14.21 15.23
C SER A 8 4.14 -14.11 14.99
N CYS A 9 3.57 -12.91 14.98
CA CYS A 9 2.11 -12.77 14.90
C CYS A 9 1.55 -12.92 13.47
N GLU A 10 2.30 -12.55 12.46
CA GLU A 10 1.82 -12.60 11.05
C GLU A 10 1.70 -14.05 10.54
N SER A 11 2.71 -14.89 10.77
CA SER A 11 2.64 -16.30 10.35
C SER A 11 1.46 -17.03 11.03
N THR A 12 1.23 -16.75 12.30
CA THR A 12 0.11 -17.33 13.07
C THR A 12 -1.25 -16.88 12.52
N TYR A 13 -1.36 -15.63 12.07
CA TYR A 13 -2.59 -15.12 11.44
C TYR A 13 -2.90 -15.85 10.12
N TYR A 14 -1.93 -15.99 9.24
CA TYR A 14 -2.13 -16.67 7.95
C TYR A 14 -2.41 -18.17 8.13
N ASP A 15 -1.78 -18.82 9.08
CA ASP A 15 -2.05 -20.23 9.41
C ASP A 15 -3.47 -20.43 9.97
N ALA A 16 -3.94 -19.49 10.79
CA ALA A 16 -5.32 -19.51 11.29
C ALA A 16 -6.36 -19.32 10.19
N MET A 17 -6.10 -18.43 9.24
CA MET A 17 -6.97 -18.19 8.08
C MET A 17 -7.04 -19.43 7.17
N GLU A 18 -5.94 -20.15 6.96
CA GLU A 18 -5.94 -21.41 6.20
C GLU A 18 -6.77 -22.50 6.85
N GLN A 19 -6.81 -22.58 8.18
CA GLN A 19 -7.65 -23.55 8.90
C GLN A 19 -9.15 -23.35 8.66
N ILE A 20 -9.58 -22.12 8.35
CA ILE A 20 -10.98 -21.80 8.02
C ILE A 20 -11.23 -21.77 6.49
N GLY A 21 -10.27 -22.24 5.68
CA GLY A 21 -10.43 -22.39 4.24
C GLY A 21 -10.13 -21.11 3.41
N ILE A 22 -9.55 -20.08 4.03
CA ILE A 22 -9.11 -18.87 3.34
C ILE A 22 -7.63 -19.02 2.98
N HIS A 23 -7.34 -19.13 1.69
CA HIS A 23 -5.98 -19.34 1.23
C HIS A 23 -5.21 -18.00 1.10
N LYS A 24 -3.92 -18.01 1.39
CA LYS A 24 -3.03 -16.84 1.24
C LYS A 24 -3.14 -16.15 -0.12
N ARG A 25 -3.43 -16.93 -1.15
CA ARG A 25 -3.68 -16.41 -2.51
C ARG A 25 -4.90 -15.48 -2.56
N ASP A 26 -5.98 -15.86 -1.91
CA ASP A 26 -7.22 -15.08 -1.90
C ASP A 26 -7.01 -13.81 -1.07
N ILE A 27 -6.34 -13.93 0.08
CA ILE A 27 -5.94 -12.78 0.90
C ILE A 27 -5.06 -11.81 0.09
N LEU A 28 -4.11 -12.30 -0.71
CA LEU A 28 -3.27 -11.45 -1.55
C LEU A 28 -4.08 -10.69 -2.60
N ILE A 29 -5.06 -11.33 -3.21
CA ILE A 29 -5.94 -10.68 -4.19
C ILE A 29 -6.72 -9.55 -3.52
N ASP A 30 -7.32 -9.81 -2.37
CA ASP A 30 -8.08 -8.81 -1.62
C ASP A 30 -7.19 -7.62 -1.21
N ARG A 31 -5.98 -7.89 -0.70
CA ARG A 31 -5.04 -6.81 -0.35
C ARG A 31 -4.60 -5.97 -1.55
N ILE A 32 -4.45 -6.58 -2.72
CA ILE A 32 -4.15 -5.83 -3.95
C ILE A 32 -5.33 -4.93 -4.34
N VAL A 33 -6.57 -5.41 -4.21
CA VAL A 33 -7.77 -4.60 -4.47
C VAL A 33 -7.85 -3.45 -3.48
N ASP A 34 -7.73 -3.72 -2.18
CA ASP A 34 -7.71 -2.68 -1.13
C ASP A 34 -6.65 -1.60 -1.41
N ALA A 35 -5.45 -2.00 -1.83
CA ALA A 35 -4.38 -1.06 -2.15
C ALA A 35 -4.66 -0.24 -3.42
N GLN A 36 -5.33 -0.82 -4.42
CA GLN A 36 -5.76 -0.09 -5.60
C GLN A 36 -6.87 0.93 -5.28
N GLU A 37 -7.83 0.55 -4.43
CA GLU A 37 -8.89 1.45 -3.97
C GLU A 37 -8.29 2.62 -3.18
N ALA A 38 -7.42 2.35 -2.21
CA ALA A 38 -6.74 3.40 -1.46
C ALA A 38 -5.93 4.36 -2.35
N GLN A 39 -5.28 3.85 -3.41
CA GLN A 39 -4.60 4.71 -4.39
C GLN A 39 -5.57 5.58 -5.19
N GLN A 40 -6.76 5.07 -5.54
CA GLN A 40 -7.78 5.85 -6.25
C GLN A 40 -8.38 6.93 -5.35
N ASP A 41 -8.71 6.59 -4.13
CA ASP A 41 -9.26 7.52 -3.15
C ASP A 41 -8.25 8.62 -2.79
N GLY A 42 -7.00 8.25 -2.58
CA GLY A 42 -5.91 9.21 -2.39
C GLY A 42 -5.73 10.14 -3.58
N GLN A 43 -5.85 9.65 -4.82
CA GLN A 43 -5.80 10.50 -6.01
C GLN A 43 -6.94 11.53 -6.04
N VAL A 44 -8.15 11.15 -5.63
CA VAL A 44 -9.29 12.06 -5.50
C VAL A 44 -9.02 13.09 -4.42
N GLN A 45 -8.55 12.68 -3.26
CA GLN A 45 -8.21 13.57 -2.15
C GLN A 45 -7.15 14.60 -2.54
N PHE A 46 -6.04 14.17 -3.17
CA PHE A 46 -5.00 15.09 -3.64
C PHE A 46 -5.50 16.07 -4.70
N LYS A 47 -6.41 15.65 -5.57
CA LYS A 47 -7.04 16.54 -6.53
C LYS A 47 -7.90 17.60 -5.84
N ASN A 48 -8.72 17.19 -4.87
CA ASN A 48 -9.57 18.10 -4.09
C ASN A 48 -8.72 19.11 -3.31
N ALA A 49 -7.67 18.67 -2.64
CA ALA A 49 -6.73 19.53 -1.92
C ALA A 49 -6.08 20.56 -2.85
N LEU A 50 -5.67 20.15 -4.07
CA LEU A 50 -5.09 21.04 -5.05
C LEU A 50 -6.10 22.08 -5.58
N GLU A 51 -7.37 21.71 -5.78
CA GLU A 51 -8.44 22.61 -6.19
C GLU A 51 -8.73 23.64 -5.11
N GLN A 52 -8.79 23.21 -3.84
CA GLN A 52 -8.94 24.10 -2.69
C GLN A 52 -7.78 25.10 -2.59
N PHE A 53 -6.55 24.60 -2.69
CA PHE A 53 -5.36 25.46 -2.68
C PHE A 53 -5.42 26.53 -3.77
N ARG A 54 -5.77 26.15 -5.02
CA ARG A 54 -5.91 27.12 -6.14
C ARG A 54 -7.00 28.14 -5.90
N SER A 55 -8.09 27.77 -5.24
CA SER A 55 -9.19 28.70 -4.93
C SER A 55 -8.75 29.79 -3.97
N VAL A 56 -7.82 29.47 -3.06
CA VAL A 56 -7.29 30.37 -2.03
C VAL A 56 -6.25 31.33 -2.59
N VAL A 57 -5.38 30.88 -3.49
CA VAL A 57 -4.35 31.73 -4.13
C VAL A 57 -4.98 32.87 -4.95
N ASN A 58 -6.22 32.71 -5.41
CA ASN A 58 -6.96 33.71 -6.20
C ASN A 58 -7.96 34.53 -5.36
N PHE A 59 -7.86 34.49 -4.03
CA PHE A 59 -8.86 35.07 -3.14
C PHE A 59 -8.43 36.48 -2.66
N ASP A 60 -9.23 37.49 -3.01
CA ASP A 60 -9.08 38.88 -2.57
C ASP A 60 -10.05 39.19 -1.41
N GLY A 61 -9.69 38.80 -0.17
CA GLY A 61 -10.35 39.24 1.04
C GLY A 61 -11.29 38.22 1.68
N GLY A 62 -10.89 37.68 2.79
CA GLY A 62 -11.62 36.83 3.73
C GLY A 62 -10.87 36.73 5.06
N GLU A 63 -11.48 36.09 6.06
CA GLU A 63 -10.79 35.81 7.28
C GLU A 63 -9.66 34.81 7.03
N LEU A 64 -8.43 35.26 7.14
CA LEU A 64 -7.21 34.47 6.91
C LEU A 64 -7.20 33.19 7.74
N GLU A 65 -7.74 33.24 8.96
CA GLU A 65 -7.87 32.10 9.87
C GLU A 65 -8.74 30.99 9.27
N THR A 66 -9.92 31.31 8.75
CA THR A 66 -10.81 30.33 8.11
C THR A 66 -10.19 29.67 6.90
N ILE A 67 -9.40 30.41 6.16
CA ILE A 67 -8.67 29.89 4.99
C ILE A 67 -7.56 28.94 5.42
N TYR A 68 -6.81 29.34 6.45
CA TYR A 68 -5.74 28.52 7.01
C TYR A 68 -6.29 27.20 7.57
N ASP A 69 -7.34 27.24 8.37
CA ASP A 69 -7.95 26.06 8.97
C ASP A 69 -8.43 25.08 7.90
N ARG A 70 -9.04 25.58 6.83
CA ARG A 70 -9.50 24.74 5.72
C ARG A 70 -8.33 24.10 4.96
N LEU A 71 -7.27 24.85 4.66
CA LEU A 71 -6.09 24.33 3.98
C LEU A 71 -5.34 23.32 4.85
N ASN A 72 -5.26 23.57 6.14
CA ASN A 72 -4.64 22.66 7.09
C ASN A 72 -5.43 21.35 7.18
N GLY A 73 -6.77 21.41 7.21
CA GLY A 73 -7.62 20.22 7.17
C GLY A 73 -7.38 19.37 5.91
N GLU A 74 -7.38 20.00 4.73
CA GLU A 74 -7.10 19.29 3.46
C GLU A 74 -5.68 18.69 3.41
N TYR A 75 -4.71 19.35 4.04
CA TYR A 75 -3.35 18.83 4.18
C TYR A 75 -3.33 17.58 5.09
N GLU A 76 -3.96 17.64 6.28
CA GLU A 76 -4.04 16.51 7.21
C GLU A 76 -4.74 15.30 6.58
N ASP A 77 -5.84 15.53 5.86
CA ASP A 77 -6.55 14.49 5.12
C ASP A 77 -5.67 13.86 4.02
N SER A 78 -4.87 14.69 3.35
CA SER A 78 -3.92 14.22 2.33
C SER A 78 -2.77 13.40 2.92
N VAL A 79 -2.27 13.77 4.10
CA VAL A 79 -1.27 12.99 4.84
C VAL A 79 -1.85 11.64 5.24
N SER A 80 -3.06 11.63 5.81
CA SER A 80 -3.75 10.40 6.20
C SER A 80 -3.99 9.46 5.01
N ALA A 81 -4.40 9.99 3.86
CA ALA A 81 -4.55 9.21 2.64
C ALA A 81 -3.21 8.62 2.15
N ALA A 82 -2.11 9.36 2.27
CA ALA A 82 -0.78 8.86 1.92
C ALA A 82 -0.32 7.73 2.84
N GLU A 83 -0.58 7.83 4.14
CA GLU A 83 -0.29 6.80 5.13
C GLU A 83 -1.13 5.53 4.85
N GLU A 84 -2.41 5.68 4.58
CA GLU A 84 -3.27 4.54 4.23
C GLU A 84 -2.77 3.81 2.98
N ILE A 85 -2.40 4.51 1.93
CA ILE A 85 -1.80 3.92 0.72
C ILE A 85 -0.55 3.10 1.08
N ARG A 86 0.33 3.63 1.94
CA ARG A 86 1.54 2.95 2.39
C ARG A 86 1.22 1.66 3.12
N ASP A 87 0.32 1.73 4.09
CA ASP A 87 -0.08 0.59 4.92
C ASP A 87 -0.71 -0.53 4.08
N ARG A 88 -1.53 -0.16 3.08
CA ARG A 88 -2.13 -1.15 2.16
C ARG A 88 -1.07 -1.82 1.29
N ILE A 89 -0.06 -1.09 0.81
CA ILE A 89 1.04 -1.67 0.03
C ILE A 89 1.90 -2.57 0.91
N ASP A 90 2.17 -2.20 2.15
CA ASP A 90 2.91 -3.04 3.12
C ASP A 90 2.16 -4.34 3.41
N ALA A 91 0.83 -4.29 3.54
CA ALA A 91 0.00 -5.47 3.72
C ALA A 91 0.04 -6.41 2.49
N VAL A 92 0.10 -5.87 1.27
CA VAL A 92 0.31 -6.67 0.04
C VAL A 92 1.67 -7.37 0.08
N GLU A 93 2.71 -6.66 0.49
CA GLU A 93 4.08 -7.18 0.56
C GLU A 93 4.19 -8.33 1.56
N SER A 94 3.65 -8.14 2.76
CA SER A 94 3.62 -9.14 3.82
C SER A 94 2.94 -10.45 3.38
N VAL A 95 1.73 -10.38 2.84
CA VAL A 95 1.02 -11.60 2.43
C VAL A 95 1.66 -12.28 1.22
N ALA A 96 2.28 -11.51 0.31
CA ALA A 96 2.98 -12.06 -0.83
C ALA A 96 4.24 -12.84 -0.41
N ASP A 97 5.00 -12.32 0.54
CA ASP A 97 6.17 -12.99 1.09
C ASP A 97 5.77 -14.31 1.75
N ALA A 98 4.75 -14.30 2.61
CA ALA A 98 4.22 -15.52 3.23
C ALA A 98 3.73 -16.55 2.20
N LEU A 99 3.06 -16.12 1.12
CA LEU A 99 2.61 -17.00 0.03
C LEU A 99 3.79 -17.63 -0.72
N PHE A 100 4.80 -16.83 -1.05
CA PHE A 100 5.95 -17.30 -1.82
C PHE A 100 6.86 -18.23 -1.02
N ASP A 101 6.98 -18.00 0.28
CA ASP A 101 7.74 -18.87 1.19
C ASP A 101 7.04 -20.23 1.34
N GLU A 102 5.73 -20.22 1.54
CA GLU A 102 4.94 -21.45 1.56
C GLU A 102 5.05 -22.21 0.25
N TRP A 103 4.90 -21.53 -0.90
CA TRP A 103 5.03 -22.17 -2.21
C TRP A 103 6.41 -22.80 -2.40
N THR A 104 7.46 -22.09 -2.00
CA THR A 104 8.85 -22.59 -2.07
C THR A 104 9.02 -23.84 -1.19
N THR A 105 8.45 -23.85 0.01
CA THR A 105 8.48 -25.00 0.91
C THR A 105 7.74 -26.20 0.31
N LYS A 106 6.57 -25.99 -0.27
CA LYS A 106 5.78 -27.04 -0.93
C LYS A 106 6.48 -27.63 -2.16
N LEU A 107 7.33 -26.87 -2.87
CA LEU A 107 8.12 -27.40 -4.00
C LEU A 107 9.00 -28.59 -3.60
N GLY A 108 9.54 -28.57 -2.37
CA GLY A 108 10.34 -29.68 -1.85
C GLY A 108 9.56 -30.97 -1.60
N GLN A 109 8.24 -30.89 -1.53
CA GLN A 109 7.35 -32.02 -1.23
C GLN A 109 6.84 -32.76 -2.48
N TYR A 110 7.08 -32.23 -3.67
CA TYR A 110 6.64 -32.87 -4.90
C TYR A 110 7.45 -34.14 -5.21
N TRP A 111 6.78 -35.27 -5.39
CA TRP A 111 7.38 -36.56 -5.78
C TRP A 111 7.81 -36.54 -7.25
N SER A 112 7.01 -35.91 -8.12
CA SER A 112 7.26 -35.86 -9.55
C SER A 112 8.18 -34.71 -9.91
N ALA A 113 9.31 -35.01 -10.51
CA ALA A 113 10.25 -34.02 -11.02
C ALA A 113 9.62 -33.09 -12.09
N ASN A 114 8.65 -33.59 -12.85
CA ASN A 114 7.94 -32.80 -13.87
C ASN A 114 7.01 -31.75 -13.20
N LEU A 115 6.23 -32.17 -12.20
CA LEU A 115 5.35 -31.28 -11.46
C LEU A 115 6.16 -30.21 -10.69
N ARG A 116 7.28 -30.60 -10.09
CA ARG A 116 8.19 -29.65 -9.43
C ARG A 116 8.68 -28.59 -10.41
N ARG A 117 9.24 -28.98 -11.56
CA ARG A 117 9.74 -28.01 -12.56
C ARG A 117 8.64 -27.09 -13.08
N GLU A 118 7.44 -27.60 -13.30
CA GLU A 118 6.30 -26.78 -13.73
C GLU A 118 5.92 -25.76 -12.65
N SER A 119 5.81 -26.19 -11.41
CA SER A 119 5.50 -25.32 -10.28
C SER A 119 6.61 -24.27 -10.03
N GLU A 120 7.88 -24.64 -10.15
CA GLU A 120 9.01 -23.70 -10.08
C GLU A 120 8.92 -22.61 -11.16
N ARG A 121 8.56 -23.00 -12.38
CA ARG A 121 8.34 -22.06 -13.50
C ARG A 121 7.20 -21.09 -13.20
N GLN A 122 6.09 -21.60 -12.67
CA GLN A 122 4.94 -20.79 -12.29
C GLN A 122 5.28 -19.84 -11.16
N LEU A 123 5.98 -20.29 -10.12
CA LEU A 123 6.45 -19.47 -9.03
C LEU A 123 7.32 -18.32 -9.53
N LYS A 124 8.32 -18.62 -10.38
CA LYS A 124 9.20 -17.62 -10.97
C LYS A 124 8.42 -16.56 -11.77
N ASN A 125 7.46 -17.00 -12.59
CA ASN A 125 6.64 -16.10 -13.39
C ASN A 125 5.75 -15.21 -12.51
N THR A 126 5.15 -15.79 -11.47
CA THR A 126 4.29 -15.07 -10.52
C THR A 126 5.10 -14.04 -9.73
N LYS A 127 6.26 -14.42 -9.19
CA LYS A 127 7.18 -13.49 -8.52
C LYS A 127 7.58 -12.33 -9.45
N SER A 128 7.87 -12.58 -10.70
CA SER A 128 8.23 -11.54 -11.67
C SER A 128 7.07 -10.56 -11.94
N ARG A 129 5.84 -11.06 -12.03
CA ARG A 129 4.64 -10.20 -12.21
C ARG A 129 4.37 -9.38 -10.95
N TYR A 130 4.44 -10.01 -9.81
CA TYR A 130 4.29 -9.38 -8.50
C TYR A 130 5.31 -8.25 -8.30
N THR A 131 6.60 -8.49 -8.55
CA THR A 131 7.64 -7.48 -8.41
C THR A 131 7.37 -6.24 -9.28
N ARG A 132 6.87 -6.45 -10.50
CA ARG A 132 6.50 -5.32 -11.37
C ARG A 132 5.30 -4.54 -10.84
N LEU A 133 4.29 -5.24 -10.33
CA LEU A 133 3.13 -4.61 -9.70
C LEU A 133 3.54 -3.79 -8.47
N LEU A 134 4.26 -4.41 -7.53
CA LEU A 134 4.75 -3.75 -6.33
C LEU A 134 5.61 -2.53 -6.64
N THR A 135 6.49 -2.64 -7.64
CA THR A 135 7.32 -1.51 -8.09
C THR A 135 6.47 -0.36 -8.61
N ALA A 136 5.39 -0.65 -9.35
CA ALA A 136 4.48 0.37 -9.84
C ALA A 136 3.71 1.04 -8.68
N MET A 137 3.22 0.26 -7.72
CA MET A 137 2.51 0.77 -6.54
C MET A 137 3.42 1.67 -5.69
N ARG A 138 4.64 1.21 -5.37
CA ARG A 138 5.64 2.00 -4.61
C ARG A 138 6.10 3.26 -5.36
N ARG A 139 6.11 3.22 -6.69
CA ARG A 139 6.40 4.41 -7.49
C ARG A 139 5.28 5.44 -7.41
N ALA A 140 4.02 4.99 -7.46
CA ALA A 140 2.87 5.86 -7.29
C ALA A 140 2.85 6.49 -5.90
N GLU A 141 3.05 5.70 -4.84
CA GLU A 141 3.19 6.18 -3.46
C GLU A 141 4.25 7.28 -3.34
N ARG A 142 5.46 7.02 -3.80
CA ARG A 142 6.56 8.02 -3.72
C ARG A 142 6.30 9.31 -4.48
N SER A 143 5.41 9.32 -5.45
CA SER A 143 5.05 10.55 -6.17
C SER A 143 4.17 11.51 -5.36
N ILE A 144 3.60 11.05 -4.25
CA ILE A 144 2.76 11.83 -3.34
C ILE A 144 3.60 12.78 -2.48
N GLU A 145 4.75 12.31 -2.01
CA GLU A 145 5.59 13.01 -1.03
C GLU A 145 6.03 14.43 -1.46
N PRO A 146 6.52 14.65 -2.70
CA PRO A 146 6.86 16.00 -3.15
C PRO A 146 5.65 16.93 -3.26
N VAL A 147 4.45 16.40 -3.48
CA VAL A 147 3.21 17.20 -3.51
C VAL A 147 2.88 17.69 -2.11
N LEU A 148 2.92 16.82 -1.11
CA LEU A 148 2.70 17.18 0.30
C LEU A 148 3.75 18.19 0.79
N ALA A 149 5.02 17.99 0.45
CA ALA A 149 6.09 18.92 0.82
C ALA A 149 5.89 20.32 0.21
N THR A 150 5.38 20.40 -1.01
CA THR A 150 5.09 21.68 -1.68
C THR A 150 3.94 22.42 -0.99
N CYS A 151 2.91 21.70 -0.55
CA CYS A 151 1.79 22.30 0.19
C CYS A 151 2.25 22.93 1.50
N MET A 152 3.16 22.28 2.25
CA MET A 152 3.71 22.84 3.50
C MET A 152 4.52 24.11 3.28
N THR A 153 5.38 24.15 2.26
CA THR A 153 6.29 25.29 2.06
C THR A 153 5.56 26.54 1.59
N THR A 154 4.43 26.40 0.92
CA THR A 154 3.64 27.53 0.41
C THR A 154 2.72 28.12 1.49
N SER A 155 2.35 27.33 2.53
CA SER A 155 1.54 27.82 3.66
C SER A 155 2.34 28.63 4.69
N CYS A 156 3.68 28.63 4.60
CA CYS A 156 4.57 29.32 5.54
C CYS A 156 5.15 30.66 5.00
N THR A 157 4.76 31.11 3.80
CA THR A 157 5.22 32.35 3.19
C THR A 157 4.09 33.34 3.02
#